data_2dca5daed0e4faf2503f46cbba3e2c7b
#
_entry.id   2dca5daed0e4faf2503f46cbba3e2c7b
#
_cell.length_a   1.000
_cell.length_b   1.000
_cell.length_c   1.000
_cell.angle_alpha   90.00
_cell.angle_beta   90.00
_cell.angle_gamma   90.00
#
_symmetry.space_group_name_H-M   'P 1'
#
loop_
_entity.id
_entity.type
_entity.pdbx_description
1 polymer ?
#
loop_
_entity_poly.entity_id
_entity_poly.type
_entity_poly.pdbx_seq_one_letter_code
_entity_poly.pdbx_strand_id
1 'polypeptide(L)'
;MKIKKTGITNKEKIIKKLESEGFDNIFVWCDNPGTFYDWHTHQYQEVRWVYKGEIIMGTEDGEVILTEGDRLDLPANTKHWAKTQRGVCYVCGSKK
;
A
#
# COMPACT_ATOMS: atom_id res chain seq x y z
N MET A 1 -7.84 -0.18 9.15
CA MET A 1 -6.80 -0.71 8.24
C MET A 1 -7.14 -2.16 7.93
N LYS A 2 -7.28 -2.49 6.67
CA LYS A 2 -7.72 -3.81 6.24
C LYS A 2 -6.66 -4.43 5.33
N ILE A 3 -6.26 -5.68 5.62
CA ILE A 3 -5.21 -6.37 4.90
C ILE A 3 -5.75 -7.66 4.29
N LYS A 4 -5.38 -7.90 3.02
CA LYS A 4 -5.68 -9.14 2.32
C LYS A 4 -4.39 -9.78 1.82
N LYS A 5 -4.26 -11.08 2.05
CA LYS A 5 -3.16 -11.91 1.53
C LYS A 5 -3.59 -12.46 0.17
N THR A 6 -3.40 -11.68 -0.90
CA THR A 6 -3.90 -12.07 -2.22
C THR A 6 -3.00 -13.05 -2.95
N GLY A 7 -1.70 -13.02 -2.67
CA GLY A 7 -0.72 -13.82 -3.39
C GLY A 7 -0.49 -13.36 -4.83
N ILE A 8 -1.13 -12.28 -5.28
CA ILE A 8 -0.99 -11.77 -6.64
C ILE A 8 0.13 -10.75 -6.69
N THR A 9 1.15 -11.03 -7.51
CA THR A 9 2.32 -10.17 -7.67
C THR A 9 2.51 -9.67 -9.09
N ASN A 10 1.63 -10.02 -10.01
CA ASN A 10 1.67 -9.52 -11.38
C ASN A 10 1.11 -8.09 -11.41
N LYS A 11 1.98 -7.15 -11.75
CA LYS A 11 1.66 -5.73 -11.73
C LYS A 11 0.45 -5.37 -12.59
N GLU A 12 0.37 -5.90 -13.81
CA GLU A 12 -0.73 -5.63 -14.73
C GLU A 12 -2.06 -6.15 -14.19
N LYS A 13 -2.06 -7.31 -13.58
CA LYS A 13 -3.27 -7.89 -12.96
C LYS A 13 -3.74 -7.05 -11.79
N ILE A 14 -2.79 -6.56 -10.98
CA ILE A 14 -3.09 -5.70 -9.85
C ILE A 14 -3.76 -4.40 -10.33
N ILE A 15 -3.17 -3.76 -11.35
CA ILE A 15 -3.71 -2.52 -11.91
C ILE A 15 -5.13 -2.73 -12.44
N LYS A 16 -5.34 -3.79 -13.21
CA LYS A 16 -6.68 -4.10 -13.75
C LYS A 16 -7.70 -4.34 -12.63
N LYS A 17 -7.29 -5.04 -11.58
CA LYS A 17 -8.17 -5.30 -10.44
C LYS A 17 -8.58 -4.00 -9.76
N LEU A 18 -7.63 -3.12 -9.50
CA LEU A 18 -7.91 -1.83 -8.87
C LEU A 18 -8.78 -0.94 -9.74
N GLU A 19 -8.55 -0.93 -11.06
CA GLU A 19 -9.40 -0.23 -11.99
C GLU A 19 -10.83 -0.75 -11.93
N SER A 20 -11.01 -2.07 -11.91
CA SER A 20 -12.32 -2.69 -11.85
C SER A 20 -13.07 -2.36 -10.55
N GLU A 21 -12.35 -2.04 -9.49
CA GLU A 21 -12.94 -1.65 -8.20
C GLU A 21 -13.21 -0.15 -8.10
N GLY A 22 -12.89 0.61 -9.15
CA GLY A 22 -13.18 2.04 -9.18
C GLY A 22 -12.13 2.93 -8.56
N PHE A 23 -10.91 2.43 -8.34
CA PHE A 23 -9.83 3.28 -7.86
C PHE A 23 -9.34 4.22 -8.95
N ASP A 24 -8.98 5.44 -8.53
CA ASP A 24 -8.39 6.48 -9.38
C ASP A 24 -6.91 6.66 -9.03
N ASN A 25 -6.20 7.42 -9.87
CA ASN A 25 -4.80 7.76 -9.66
C ASN A 25 -3.94 6.53 -9.36
N ILE A 26 -4.16 5.47 -10.15
CA ILE A 26 -3.41 4.23 -9.99
C ILE A 26 -2.00 4.43 -10.54
N PHE A 27 -1.00 4.14 -9.71
CA PHE A 27 0.40 4.26 -10.12
C PHE A 27 1.27 3.22 -9.43
N VAL A 28 2.43 2.97 -10.05
CA VAL A 28 3.44 2.07 -9.51
C VAL A 28 4.54 2.92 -8.86
N TRP A 29 4.97 2.53 -7.68
CA TRP A 29 6.03 3.24 -6.96
C TRP A 29 6.99 2.25 -6.32
N CYS A 30 8.27 2.61 -6.29
CA CYS A 30 9.28 1.83 -5.58
C CYS A 30 10.05 2.74 -4.63
N ASP A 31 10.25 2.28 -3.42
CA ASP A 31 11.06 2.96 -2.41
C ASP A 31 12.38 2.23 -2.21
N ASN A 32 13.45 3.00 -2.07
CA ASN A 32 14.78 2.45 -1.81
C ASN A 32 14.87 1.91 -0.38
N PRO A 33 15.82 0.98 -0.13
CA PRO A 33 16.08 0.51 1.24
C PRO A 33 16.32 1.69 2.19
N GLY A 34 15.70 1.63 3.36
CA GLY A 34 15.82 2.66 4.39
C GLY A 34 14.83 3.82 4.27
N THR A 35 13.95 3.80 3.28
CA THR A 35 12.94 4.87 3.13
C THR A 35 11.98 4.86 4.31
N PHE A 36 11.69 6.04 4.86
CA PHE A 36 10.77 6.22 5.97
C PHE A 36 9.81 7.38 5.67
N TYR A 37 8.52 7.12 5.87
CA TYR A 37 7.46 8.12 5.79
C TYR A 37 6.88 8.31 7.18
N ASP A 38 7.05 9.52 7.73
CA ASP A 38 6.57 9.85 9.05
C ASP A 38 5.04 9.95 9.09
N TRP A 39 4.48 10.07 10.28
CA TRP A 39 3.04 10.14 10.50
C TRP A 39 2.38 11.17 9.59
N HIS A 40 1.35 10.74 8.87
CA HIS A 40 0.57 11.60 7.98
C HIS A 40 -0.82 11.01 7.75
N THR A 41 -1.70 11.80 7.15
CA THR A 41 -3.05 11.37 6.77
C THR A 41 -3.34 11.78 5.34
N HIS A 42 -4.33 11.12 4.74
CA HIS A 42 -4.90 11.52 3.46
C HIS A 42 -6.41 11.68 3.62
N GLN A 43 -7.01 12.62 2.88
CA GLN A 43 -8.44 12.86 2.93
C GLN A 43 -9.25 11.90 2.05
N TYR A 44 -8.60 10.91 1.47
CA TYR A 44 -9.21 9.93 0.58
C TYR A 44 -8.82 8.52 1.03
N GLN A 45 -9.62 7.54 0.60
CA GLN A 45 -9.29 6.13 0.80
C GLN A 45 -8.12 5.77 -0.10
N GLU A 46 -7.17 5.01 0.42
CA GLU A 46 -5.98 4.60 -0.32
C GLU A 46 -5.83 3.09 -0.29
N VAL A 47 -5.36 2.51 -1.42
CA VAL A 47 -4.95 1.12 -1.47
C VAL A 47 -3.46 1.06 -1.79
N ARG A 48 -2.76 0.09 -1.16
CA ARG A 48 -1.35 -0.17 -1.43
C ARG A 48 -1.16 -1.67 -1.55
N TRP A 49 -0.71 -2.11 -2.70
CA TRP A 49 -0.58 -3.53 -3.03
C TRP A 49 0.87 -3.82 -3.37
N VAL A 50 1.55 -4.58 -2.49
CA VAL A 50 2.98 -4.89 -2.65
C VAL A 50 3.16 -6.02 -3.66
N TYR A 51 4.05 -5.82 -4.63
CA TYR A 51 4.39 -6.87 -5.58
C TYR A 51 5.87 -7.27 -5.52
N LYS A 52 6.70 -6.51 -4.81
CA LYS A 52 8.12 -6.83 -4.62
C LYS A 52 8.61 -6.20 -3.32
N GLY A 53 9.38 -6.97 -2.54
CA GLY A 53 9.96 -6.47 -1.29
C GLY A 53 8.99 -6.45 -0.13
N GLU A 54 9.22 -5.53 0.82
CA GLU A 54 8.42 -5.45 2.04
C GLU A 54 8.31 -4.01 2.53
N ILE A 55 7.21 -3.72 3.22
CA ILE A 55 7.00 -2.42 3.87
C ILE A 55 6.26 -2.64 5.18
N ILE A 56 6.67 -1.87 6.20
CA ILE A 56 5.99 -1.87 7.50
C ILE A 56 5.09 -0.64 7.53
N MET A 57 3.80 -0.86 7.84
CA MET A 57 2.82 0.21 7.98
C MET A 57 2.35 0.28 9.41
N GLY A 58 2.40 1.46 10.01
CA GLY A 58 1.96 1.67 11.39
C GLY A 58 0.78 2.61 11.48
N THR A 59 -0.13 2.32 12.40
CA THR A 59 -1.23 3.21 12.77
C THR A 59 -1.25 3.33 14.29
N GLU A 60 -2.21 4.08 14.85
CA GLU A 60 -2.35 4.19 16.29
C GLU A 60 -2.69 2.85 16.94
N ASP A 61 -3.23 1.89 16.17
CA ASP A 61 -3.61 0.56 16.66
C ASP A 61 -2.48 -0.48 16.57
N GLY A 62 -1.32 -0.09 16.07
CA GLY A 62 -0.19 -1.00 15.92
C GLY A 62 0.39 -0.97 14.52
N GLU A 63 1.22 -1.97 14.21
CA GLU A 63 1.90 -2.04 12.92
C GLU A 63 1.74 -3.41 12.27
N VAL A 64 1.86 -3.43 10.94
CA VAL A 64 1.81 -4.64 10.14
C VAL A 64 2.93 -4.63 9.12
N ILE A 65 3.39 -5.81 8.72
CA ILE A 65 4.37 -5.98 7.66
C ILE A 65 3.64 -6.47 6.43
N LEU A 66 3.81 -5.75 5.31
CA LEU A 66 3.26 -6.16 4.03
C LEU A 66 4.39 -6.72 3.18
N THR A 67 4.18 -7.91 2.65
CA THR A 67 5.13 -8.56 1.76
C THR A 67 4.47 -8.82 0.40
N GLU A 68 5.16 -9.50 -0.49
CA GLU A 68 4.70 -9.73 -1.86
C GLU A 68 3.32 -10.40 -1.89
N GLY A 69 2.38 -9.77 -2.59
CA GLY A 69 1.00 -10.24 -2.71
C GLY A 69 0.05 -9.69 -1.66
N ASP A 70 0.55 -8.92 -0.70
CA ASP A 70 -0.30 -8.33 0.35
C ASP A 70 -0.90 -7.01 -0.12
N ARG A 71 -2.18 -6.84 0.17
CA ARG A 71 -2.95 -5.64 -0.13
C ARG A 71 -3.40 -4.98 1.16
N LEU A 72 -3.17 -3.68 1.26
CA LEU A 72 -3.62 -2.84 2.37
C LEU A 72 -4.64 -1.84 1.87
N ASP A 73 -5.79 -1.76 2.55
CA ASP A 73 -6.78 -0.72 2.33
C ASP A 73 -6.82 0.19 3.56
N LEU A 74 -6.55 1.48 3.34
CA LEU A 74 -6.58 2.51 4.38
C LEU A 74 -7.79 3.40 4.18
N PRO A 75 -8.70 3.47 5.17
CA PRO A 75 -9.81 4.43 5.11
C PRO A 75 -9.27 5.87 5.10
N ALA A 76 -10.07 6.81 4.58
CA ALA A 76 -9.74 8.21 4.62
C ALA A 76 -9.46 8.66 6.06
N ASN A 77 -8.53 9.60 6.22
CA ASN A 77 -8.17 10.21 7.50
C ASN A 77 -7.55 9.26 8.52
N THR A 78 -7.01 8.12 8.05
CA THR A 78 -6.28 7.20 8.92
C THR A 78 -4.85 7.70 9.08
N LYS A 79 -4.46 8.04 10.31
CA LYS A 79 -3.09 8.48 10.61
C LYS A 79 -2.15 7.28 10.55
N HIS A 80 -1.10 7.38 9.77
CA HIS A 80 -0.20 6.25 9.54
C HIS A 80 1.23 6.70 9.22
N TRP A 81 2.16 5.77 9.39
CA TRP A 81 3.56 5.91 8.98
C TRP A 81 3.97 4.65 8.23
N ALA A 82 5.09 4.73 7.51
CA ALA A 82 5.59 3.58 6.74
C ALA A 82 7.10 3.58 6.66
N LYS A 83 7.70 2.40 6.63
CA LYS A 83 9.13 2.26 6.40
C LYS A 83 9.45 0.93 5.72
N THR A 84 10.54 0.91 4.96
CA THR A 84 11.06 -0.31 4.37
C THR A 84 12.56 -0.42 4.68
N GLN A 85 13.01 -1.60 5.06
CA GLN A 85 14.43 -1.86 5.29
C GLN A 85 15.15 -2.27 4.01
N ARG A 86 14.51 -3.12 3.21
CA ARG A 86 15.12 -3.75 2.03
C ARG A 86 14.68 -3.15 0.72
N GLY A 87 13.74 -2.23 0.75
CA GLY A 87 13.10 -1.70 -0.44
C GLY A 87 11.79 -2.40 -0.74
N VAL A 88 10.93 -1.73 -1.47
CA VAL A 88 9.60 -2.22 -1.78
C VAL A 88 9.11 -1.60 -3.08
N CYS A 89 8.34 -2.38 -3.85
CA CYS A 89 7.59 -1.87 -4.99
C CYS A 89 6.12 -2.21 -4.80
N TYR A 90 5.24 -1.26 -5.06
CA TYR A 90 3.80 -1.44 -4.87
C TYR A 90 2.99 -0.65 -5.88
N VAL A 91 1.73 -1.05 -6.02
CA VAL A 91 0.75 -0.32 -6.82
C VAL A 91 -0.16 0.41 -5.85
N CYS A 92 -0.34 1.71 -6.06
CA CYS A 92 -1.23 2.55 -5.27
C CYS A 92 -2.45 2.96 -6.09
N GLY A 93 -3.53 3.26 -5.39
CA GLY A 93 -4.72 3.86 -5.95
C GLY A 93 -5.47 4.60 -4.85
N SER A 94 -6.40 5.47 -5.26
CA SER A 94 -7.19 6.24 -4.30
C SER A 94 -8.65 6.34 -4.72
N LYS A 95 -9.52 6.54 -3.72
CA LYS A 95 -10.94 6.82 -3.91
C LYS A 95 -11.33 7.99 -3.05
N LYS A 96 -12.13 8.86 -3.61
CA LYS A 96 -12.72 9.96 -2.83
C LYS A 96 -13.97 9.50 -2.08
#